data_182edc7c40431a4f7c2bbbc7d1f49e05
#
_entry.id   182edc7c40431a4f7c2bbbc7d1f49e05
#
_cell.length_a   1.000
_cell.length_b   1.000
_cell.length_c   1.000
_cell.angle_alpha   90.00
_cell.angle_beta   90.00
_cell.angle_gamma   90.00
#
_symmetry.space_group_name_H-M   'P 1'
#
loop_
_entity.id
_entity.type
_entity.pdbx_description
1 polymer ?
#
loop_
_entity_poly.entity_id
_entity_poly.type
_entity_poly.pdbx_seq_one_letter_code
_entity_poly.pdbx_strand_id
1 'polypeptide(L)'
;MENKPHSLFLCYFISYLCVIKRTLNAMDKPMNRIKEVLEEKGIKQTWLAEKLGKSFSIVNSYVCNRRQPSLETLFQIAEILGVDVKELILNKEK
;
A
#
# COMPACT_ATOMS: atom_id res chain seq x y z
N MET A 1 8.50 10.08 25.52
CA MET A 1 8.38 10.02 25.18
C MET A 1 7.90 10.05 24.63
N GLU A 2 7.50 10.05 24.49
CA GLU A 2 7.03 10.05 23.96
C GLU A 2 6.67 10.75 23.27
N ASN A 3 6.88 11.18 22.97
CA ASN A 3 6.53 11.99 22.28
C ASN A 3 6.60 11.80 20.95
N LYS A 4 6.50 10.78 20.50
CA LYS A 4 6.34 10.47 19.24
C LYS A 4 5.16 11.00 18.69
N PRO A 5 5.10 11.46 17.45
CA PRO A 5 3.89 11.95 16.82
C PRO A 5 2.87 10.86 16.81
N HIS A 6 1.76 11.15 17.37
CA HIS A 6 0.69 10.20 17.39
C HIS A 6 0.25 9.80 16.00
N SER A 7 0.26 10.73 15.07
CA SER A 7 -0.20 10.41 13.72
C SER A 7 0.67 9.35 13.09
N LEU A 8 1.97 9.41 13.34
CA LEU A 8 2.86 8.43 12.79
C LEU A 8 2.60 7.08 13.41
N PHE A 9 2.38 7.07 14.70
CA PHE A 9 2.11 5.83 15.39
C PHE A 9 0.81 5.20 14.91
N LEU A 10 -0.20 6.02 14.68
CA LEU A 10 -1.47 5.51 14.20
C LEU A 10 -1.36 4.91 12.81
N CYS A 11 -0.59 5.52 11.94
CA CYS A 11 -0.38 4.99 10.63
C CYS A 11 0.26 3.62 10.68
N TYR A 12 1.26 3.51 11.54
CA TYR A 12 1.93 2.26 11.70
C TYR A 12 1.01 1.21 12.27
N PHE A 13 0.21 1.62 13.26
CA PHE A 13 -0.71 0.72 13.90
C PHE A 13 -1.77 0.22 12.94
N ILE A 14 -2.29 1.09 12.11
CA ILE A 14 -3.29 0.70 11.14
C ILE A 14 -2.72 -0.29 10.14
N SER A 15 -1.51 -0.04 9.66
CA SER A 15 -0.87 -0.97 8.76
C SER A 15 -0.66 -2.32 9.40
N TYR A 16 -0.27 -2.29 10.65
CA TYR A 16 -0.04 -3.51 11.38
C TYR A 16 -1.33 -4.31 11.53
N LEU A 17 -2.42 -3.61 11.80
CA LEU A 17 -3.70 -4.29 11.91
C LEU A 17 -4.14 -4.90 10.60
N CYS A 18 -3.85 -4.23 9.49
CA CYS A 18 -4.15 -4.79 8.20
C CYS A 18 -3.41 -6.09 7.99
N VAL A 19 -2.15 -6.10 8.35
CA VAL A 19 -1.34 -7.29 8.18
C VAL A 19 -1.82 -8.41 9.09
N ILE A 20 -2.18 -8.07 10.31
CA ILE A 20 -2.67 -9.06 11.25
C ILE A 20 -3.97 -9.67 10.78
N LYS A 21 -4.89 -8.83 10.31
CA LYS A 21 -6.13 -9.34 9.82
C LYS A 21 -5.91 -10.28 8.67
N ARG A 22 -5.01 -9.92 7.78
CA ARG A 22 -4.74 -10.75 6.63
C ARG A 22 -4.12 -12.06 7.05
N THR A 23 -3.26 -12.01 8.06
CA THR A 23 -2.64 -13.22 8.56
C THR A 23 -3.68 -14.16 9.15
N LEU A 24 -4.65 -13.59 9.86
CA LEU A 24 -5.67 -14.41 10.46
C LEU A 24 -6.58 -15.05 9.44
N ASN A 25 -6.72 -14.38 8.29
CA ASN A 25 -7.55 -14.92 7.24
C ASN A 25 -6.66 -15.63 6.25
N ALA A 26 -6.60 -16.93 6.33
CA ALA A 26 -5.67 -17.69 5.52
C ALA A 26 -5.90 -17.55 4.03
N MET A 27 -7.13 -17.21 3.64
CA MET A 27 -7.40 -17.10 2.24
C MET A 27 -6.93 -15.80 1.66
N ASP A 28 -6.64 -14.85 2.51
CA ASP A 28 -6.32 -13.53 2.07
C ASP A 28 -4.85 -13.38 1.89
N LYS A 29 -4.34 -13.53 0.74
CA LYS A 29 -2.94 -13.35 0.49
C LYS A 29 -2.69 -12.02 -0.16
N PRO A 30 -1.61 -11.34 0.20
CA PRO A 30 -1.33 -10.06 -0.45
C PRO A 30 -1.06 -10.30 -1.93
N MET A 31 -1.58 -9.43 -2.74
CA MET A 31 -1.41 -9.55 -4.17
C MET A 31 -0.59 -8.42 -4.78
N ASN A 32 -0.40 -7.34 -4.05
CA ASN A 32 0.41 -6.28 -4.57
C ASN A 32 1.48 -5.88 -3.57
N ARG A 33 2.51 -5.24 -4.06
CA ARG A 33 3.62 -4.80 -3.25
C ARG A 33 3.71 -3.30 -3.20
N ILE A 34 2.60 -2.63 -3.33
CA ILE A 34 2.60 -1.17 -3.36
C ILE A 34 3.21 -0.60 -2.09
N LYS A 35 2.88 -1.19 -0.95
CA LYS A 35 3.42 -0.70 0.30
C LYS A 35 4.93 -0.77 0.33
N GLU A 36 5.48 -1.87 -0.13
CA GLU A 36 6.91 -2.04 -0.12
C GLU A 36 7.60 -1.06 -1.05
N VAL A 37 7.02 -0.84 -2.22
CA VAL A 37 7.61 0.08 -3.15
C VAL A 37 7.55 1.50 -2.61
N LEU A 38 6.45 1.87 -1.97
CA LEU A 38 6.34 3.19 -1.37
C LEU A 38 7.40 3.38 -0.30
N GLU A 39 7.61 2.36 0.50
CA GLU A 39 8.60 2.44 1.56
C GLU A 39 10.01 2.53 1.00
N GLU A 40 10.28 1.76 -0.02
CA GLU A 40 11.59 1.80 -0.63
C GLU A 40 11.90 3.16 -1.20
N LYS A 41 10.89 3.81 -1.77
CA LYS A 41 11.11 5.10 -2.38
C LYS A 41 10.87 6.27 -1.43
N GLY A 42 10.42 5.98 -0.22
CA GLY A 42 10.14 7.03 0.75
C GLY A 42 8.97 7.91 0.36
N ILE A 43 7.98 7.33 -0.31
CA ILE A 43 6.83 8.08 -0.77
C ILE A 43 5.65 7.83 0.14
N LYS A 44 4.92 8.88 0.45
CA LYS A 44 3.78 8.76 1.32
C LYS A 44 2.51 8.42 0.55
N GLN A 45 1.61 7.72 1.22
CA GLN A 45 0.35 7.35 0.60
C GLN A 45 -0.47 8.57 0.22
N THR A 46 -0.38 9.63 1.03
CA THR A 46 -1.14 10.83 0.72
C THR A 46 -0.68 11.44 -0.59
N TRP A 47 0.63 11.42 -0.82
CA TRP A 47 1.17 11.95 -2.06
C TRP A 47 0.68 11.11 -3.25
N LEU A 48 0.68 9.81 -3.09
CA LEU A 48 0.21 8.93 -4.14
C LEU A 48 -1.27 9.15 -4.42
N ALA A 49 -2.05 9.30 -3.35
CA ALA A 49 -3.48 9.53 -3.51
C ALA A 49 -3.74 10.81 -4.29
N GLU A 50 -2.96 11.82 -3.99
CA GLU A 50 -3.10 13.09 -4.68
C GLU A 50 -2.79 12.92 -6.16
N LYS A 51 -1.74 12.22 -6.49
CA LYS A 51 -1.36 12.04 -7.87
C LYS A 51 -2.36 11.18 -8.63
N LEU A 52 -2.97 10.24 -7.94
CA LEU A 52 -3.97 9.39 -8.57
C LEU A 52 -5.32 10.05 -8.68
N GLY A 53 -5.54 11.10 -7.91
CA GLY A 53 -6.85 11.73 -7.87
C GLY A 53 -7.87 10.89 -7.12
N LYS A 54 -7.40 10.08 -6.18
CA LYS A 54 -8.28 9.25 -5.39
C LYS A 54 -8.13 9.58 -3.92
N SER A 55 -9.09 9.14 -3.11
CA SER A 55 -9.02 9.45 -1.69
C SER A 55 -7.94 8.62 -1.03
N PHE A 56 -7.46 9.13 0.09
CA PHE A 56 -6.46 8.41 0.86
C PHE A 56 -7.02 7.05 1.29
N SER A 57 -8.29 7.02 1.63
CA SER A 57 -8.91 5.81 2.09
C SER A 57 -8.83 4.70 1.04
N ILE A 58 -9.09 5.06 -0.21
CA ILE A 58 -9.03 4.09 -1.27
C ILE A 58 -7.60 3.62 -1.51
N VAL A 59 -6.66 4.56 -1.53
CA VAL A 59 -5.27 4.19 -1.74
C VAL A 59 -4.77 3.34 -0.58
N ASN A 60 -5.20 3.67 0.63
CA ASN A 60 -4.81 2.88 1.78
C ASN A 60 -5.32 1.44 1.66
N SER A 61 -6.52 1.26 1.13
CA SER A 61 -7.05 -0.08 0.97
C SER A 61 -6.25 -0.87 -0.06
N TYR A 62 -5.71 -0.21 -1.07
CA TYR A 62 -4.84 -0.88 -2.02
C TYR A 62 -3.53 -1.28 -1.33
N VAL A 63 -2.97 -0.35 -0.58
CA VAL A 63 -1.69 -0.58 0.08
C VAL A 63 -1.79 -1.71 1.10
N CYS A 64 -2.92 -1.78 1.78
CA CYS A 64 -3.15 -2.82 2.78
C CYS A 64 -3.63 -4.12 2.16
N ASN A 65 -3.78 -4.16 0.86
CA ASN A 65 -4.26 -5.35 0.16
C ASN A 65 -5.67 -5.76 0.54
N ARG A 66 -6.46 -4.81 1.05
CA ARG A 66 -7.86 -5.10 1.33
C ARG A 66 -8.67 -5.02 0.05
N ARG A 67 -8.21 -4.25 -0.90
CA ARG A 67 -8.87 -4.08 -2.17
C ARG A 67 -7.78 -3.98 -3.21
N GLN A 68 -7.96 -4.59 -4.34
CA GLN A 68 -6.94 -4.52 -5.38
C GLN A 68 -7.31 -3.45 -6.38
N PRO A 69 -6.34 -2.68 -6.85
CA PRO A 69 -6.62 -1.68 -7.89
C PRO A 69 -6.92 -2.39 -9.20
N SER A 70 -7.69 -1.72 -10.04
CA SER A 70 -7.93 -2.26 -11.36
C SER A 70 -6.61 -2.22 -12.13
N LEU A 71 -6.57 -2.95 -13.23
CA LEU A 71 -5.36 -2.98 -14.03
C LEU A 71 -4.98 -1.60 -14.49
N GLU A 72 -5.96 -0.82 -14.89
CA GLU A 72 -5.71 0.54 -15.32
C GLU A 72 -5.10 1.37 -14.20
N THR A 73 -5.67 1.27 -13.01
CA THR A 73 -5.16 2.00 -11.87
C THR A 73 -3.76 1.53 -11.51
N LEU A 74 -3.51 0.24 -11.63
CA LEU A 74 -2.21 -0.30 -11.32
C LEU A 74 -1.16 0.26 -12.26
N PHE A 75 -1.48 0.38 -13.54
CA PHE A 75 -0.57 0.99 -14.49
C PHE A 75 -0.32 2.45 -14.15
N GLN A 76 -1.35 3.16 -13.71
CA GLN A 76 -1.18 4.55 -13.31
C GLN A 76 -0.26 4.66 -12.12
N ILE A 77 -0.41 3.77 -11.15
CA ILE A 77 0.45 3.78 -9.97
C ILE A 77 1.90 3.52 -10.39
N ALA A 78 2.09 2.56 -11.26
CA ALA A 78 3.43 2.24 -11.72
C ALA A 78 4.07 3.44 -12.41
N GLU A 79 3.29 4.13 -13.22
CA GLU A 79 3.79 5.29 -13.90
C GLU A 79 4.18 6.40 -12.93
N ILE A 80 3.32 6.64 -11.95
CA ILE A 80 3.58 7.67 -10.97
C ILE A 80 4.82 7.35 -10.15
N LEU A 81 4.99 6.10 -9.79
CA LEU A 81 6.12 5.70 -8.98
C LEU A 81 7.39 5.47 -9.80
N GLY A 82 7.26 5.44 -11.10
CA GLY A 82 8.42 5.23 -11.95
C GLY A 82 8.96 3.82 -11.90
N VAL A 83 8.08 2.84 -11.74
CA VAL A 83 8.50 1.45 -11.71
C VAL A 83 7.69 0.65 -12.72
N ASP A 84 8.14 -0.55 -12.97
CA ASP A 84 7.43 -1.45 -13.85
C ASP A 84 6.20 -1.94 -13.11
N VAL A 85 5.13 -2.18 -13.82
CA VAL A 85 3.93 -2.67 -13.18
C VAL A 85 4.19 -4.04 -12.55
N LYS A 86 5.13 -4.76 -13.10
CA LYS A 86 5.47 -6.07 -12.54
C LYS A 86 6.03 -5.95 -11.14
N GLU A 87 6.66 -4.83 -10.83
CA GLU A 87 7.21 -4.66 -9.50
C GLU A 87 6.15 -4.39 -8.47
N LEU A 88 4.96 -4.06 -8.90
CA LEU A 88 3.86 -3.85 -7.98
C LEU A 88 3.08 -5.12 -7.71
N ILE A 89 3.38 -6.18 -8.43
CA ILE A 89 2.65 -7.42 -8.27
C ILE A 89 3.52 -8.41 -7.52
N LEU A 90 2.91 -9.09 -6.56
CA LEU A 90 3.67 -10.03 -5.76
C LEU A 90 4.10 -11.21 -6.58
N ASN A 91 5.37 -11.53 -6.46
CA ASN A 91 5.91 -12.68 -7.15
C ASN A 91 5.85 -13.87 -6.24
N LYS A 92 5.06 -14.85 -6.64
CA LYS A 92 4.91 -15.99 -5.80
C LYS A 92 6.02 -16.96 -5.83
N GLU A 93 6.90 -16.80 -6.73
CA GLU A 93 7.96 -17.71 -6.82
C GLU A 93 9.00 -17.53 -5.86
N LYS A 94 8.96 -16.52 -5.10
CA LYS A 94 9.93 -16.37 -4.12
C LYS A 94 9.54 -17.00 -2.91
#